data_078c08c77cd07c6dcbdbc8331192ccb7
#
_entry.id   078c08c77cd07c6dcbdbc8331192ccb7
#
_cell.length_a   1.000
_cell.length_b   1.000
_cell.length_c   1.000
_cell.angle_alpha   90.00
_cell.angle_beta   90.00
_cell.angle_gamma   90.00
#
_symmetry.space_group_name_H-M   'P 1'
#
loop_
_entity.id
_entity.type
_entity.pdbx_description
1 polymer ?
#
loop_
_entity_poly.entity_id
_entity_poly.type
_entity_poly.pdbx_seq_one_letter_code
_entity_poly.pdbx_strand_id
1 'polypeptide(L)'
;MLRCSVFFALVALLGFSRLAAAEPPLRPRVVVVTMFEVGQDTGDAPGEFQYWVEREKLDKVYPLPAAFHDVRSNADGTVIGIVTGIGTARSAATIMALGSDPRFDLSRSYWLVAGIAGVDPAKASLGSAAWAEWLVDGDLGHEIDPREMPADWPTGYVPFDRKKPYEQPRNTADNGQAFHLDAGLVNWAYERTKAIALKDTPEMQQRRELYKGFPNAQRPPFVLKGDNLASMTFWHGKLLNAWANEWVSYHTDGQAHYTTTAMEDTGTAQALTWLTRAGRADVRRLLVLRTASNFDMQWPGGTAEESLFGKKLSAFIPSLEAAHRVGSVVVHELVNDWTKYEKEIPQAAAPATVR
;
A
#
# COMPACT_ATOMS: atom_id res chain seq x y z
N MET A 1 -16.70 88.19 21.05
CA MET A 1 -15.94 86.93 21.24
C MET A 1 -16.84 85.79 20.77
N LEU A 2 -16.65 85.38 19.51
CA LEU A 2 -17.44 84.29 18.87
C LEU A 2 -16.61 83.00 19.09
N ARG A 3 -17.20 81.98 19.74
CA ARG A 3 -16.61 80.62 19.81
C ARG A 3 -17.24 79.76 18.73
N CYS A 4 -16.42 79.39 17.73
CA CYS A 4 -16.78 78.43 16.70
C CYS A 4 -16.51 77.03 17.20
N SER A 5 -17.54 76.22 17.39
CA SER A 5 -17.43 74.76 17.72
C SER A 5 -17.45 74.00 16.40
N VAL A 6 -16.38 73.33 16.09
CA VAL A 6 -16.24 72.40 14.95
C VAL A 6 -16.65 71.04 15.44
N PHE A 7 -17.75 70.50 14.90
CA PHE A 7 -18.16 69.08 15.08
C PHE A 7 -17.39 68.21 14.06
N PHE A 8 -16.54 67.32 14.57
CA PHE A 8 -15.94 66.26 13.76
C PHE A 8 -16.90 65.05 13.76
N ALA A 9 -17.55 64.77 12.61
CA ALA A 9 -18.29 63.55 12.41
C ALA A 9 -17.35 62.42 12.01
N LEU A 10 -17.16 61.46 12.92
CA LEU A 10 -16.40 60.24 12.68
C LEU A 10 -17.32 59.24 11.96
N VAL A 11 -17.11 59.08 10.64
CA VAL A 11 -17.81 58.06 9.84
C VAL A 11 -17.03 56.74 10.03
N ALA A 12 -17.59 55.86 10.85
CA ALA A 12 -17.07 54.48 11.00
C ALA A 12 -17.49 53.66 9.77
N LEU A 13 -16.56 53.42 8.86
CA LEU A 13 -16.72 52.43 7.78
C LEU A 13 -16.60 51.02 8.41
N LEU A 14 -17.76 50.43 8.72
CA LEU A 14 -17.85 48.98 8.99
C LEU A 14 -17.62 48.21 7.70
N GLY A 15 -16.36 47.84 7.46
CA GLY A 15 -16.00 46.87 6.43
C GLY A 15 -16.58 45.52 6.76
N PHE A 16 -17.71 45.14 6.17
CA PHE A 16 -18.18 43.75 6.16
C PHE A 16 -17.20 42.92 5.31
N SER A 17 -16.18 42.35 5.96
CA SER A 17 -15.44 41.25 5.39
C SER A 17 -16.43 40.11 5.19
N ARG A 18 -16.88 39.87 3.97
CA ARG A 18 -17.55 38.62 3.62
C ARG A 18 -16.56 37.50 3.95
N LEU A 19 -16.78 36.79 5.04
CA LEU A 19 -16.21 35.46 5.19
C LEU A 19 -16.67 34.67 3.95
N ALA A 20 -15.77 34.42 3.04
CA ALA A 20 -16.04 33.47 1.97
C ALA A 20 -16.42 32.15 2.66
N ALA A 21 -17.63 31.67 2.41
CA ALA A 21 -18.03 30.36 2.92
C ALA A 21 -16.99 29.35 2.42
N ALA A 22 -16.37 28.62 3.32
CA ALA A 22 -15.42 27.58 2.97
C ALA A 22 -16.11 26.59 2.01
N GLU A 23 -15.48 26.28 0.90
CA GLU A 23 -16.01 25.25 0.00
C GLU A 23 -16.22 23.94 0.80
N PRO A 24 -17.30 23.21 0.50
CA PRO A 24 -17.54 21.93 1.17
C PRO A 24 -16.38 20.98 0.87
N PRO A 25 -15.97 20.14 1.83
CA PRO A 25 -14.87 19.22 1.63
C PRO A 25 -15.16 18.26 0.49
N LEU A 26 -14.13 17.96 -0.31
CA LEU A 26 -14.17 16.91 -1.31
C LEU A 26 -14.41 15.56 -0.62
N ARG A 27 -15.27 14.72 -1.19
CA ARG A 27 -15.65 13.40 -0.65
C ARG A 27 -15.26 12.30 -1.64
N PRO A 28 -13.99 11.95 -1.74
CA PRO A 28 -13.56 10.88 -2.64
C PRO A 28 -14.17 9.55 -2.21
N ARG A 29 -14.54 8.75 -3.22
CA ARG A 29 -14.99 7.37 -2.99
C ARG A 29 -13.82 6.43 -2.80
N VAL A 30 -12.74 6.67 -3.57
CA VAL A 30 -11.51 5.87 -3.52
C VAL A 30 -10.28 6.78 -3.47
N VAL A 31 -9.35 6.43 -2.59
CA VAL A 31 -8.00 6.98 -2.50
C VAL A 31 -7.03 5.93 -3.01
N VAL A 32 -6.35 6.19 -4.13
CA VAL A 32 -5.26 5.35 -4.63
C VAL A 32 -3.96 5.82 -4.00
N VAL A 33 -3.24 4.91 -3.37
CA VAL A 33 -1.99 5.15 -2.68
C VAL A 33 -0.88 4.42 -3.41
N THR A 34 0.11 5.17 -3.91
CA THR A 34 1.33 4.65 -4.52
C THR A 34 2.54 5.18 -3.78
N MET A 35 3.73 4.62 -4.01
CA MET A 35 4.88 4.90 -3.16
C MET A 35 5.95 5.74 -3.84
N PHE A 36 6.05 5.64 -5.16
CA PHE A 36 7.02 6.44 -5.91
C PHE A 36 6.53 6.74 -7.33
N GLU A 37 7.09 7.79 -7.90
CA GLU A 37 7.02 8.09 -9.32
C GLU A 37 8.42 8.32 -9.88
N VAL A 38 8.62 8.13 -11.16
CA VAL A 38 9.88 8.35 -11.87
C VAL A 38 9.74 9.61 -12.72
N GLY A 39 10.34 10.72 -12.26
CA GLY A 39 10.23 12.00 -12.97
C GLY A 39 8.93 12.72 -12.70
N GLN A 40 8.11 12.91 -13.74
CA GLN A 40 6.84 13.59 -13.67
C GLN A 40 5.68 12.59 -13.47
N ASP A 41 4.54 13.06 -13.03
CA ASP A 41 3.35 12.21 -12.88
C ASP A 41 2.75 11.73 -14.22
N THR A 42 3.20 12.27 -15.34
CA THR A 42 2.72 11.95 -16.69
C THR A 42 3.79 12.18 -17.75
N GLY A 43 3.73 11.44 -18.84
CA GLY A 43 4.43 11.77 -20.09
C GLY A 43 5.90 11.36 -20.17
N ASP A 44 6.44 10.67 -19.19
CA ASP A 44 7.81 10.16 -19.21
C ASP A 44 7.89 8.66 -18.82
N ALA A 45 8.99 8.22 -18.21
CA ALA A 45 9.11 6.83 -17.77
C ALA A 45 8.23 6.58 -16.54
N PRO A 46 7.29 5.62 -16.57
CA PRO A 46 6.35 5.44 -15.48
C PRO A 46 7.00 4.86 -14.20
N GLY A 47 6.64 5.45 -13.06
CA GLY A 47 6.66 4.80 -11.76
C GLY A 47 5.30 4.18 -11.43
N GLU A 48 4.95 4.13 -10.15
CA GLU A 48 3.68 3.53 -9.71
C GLU A 48 2.47 4.43 -9.95
N PHE A 49 2.66 5.76 -10.03
CA PHE A 49 1.56 6.72 -10.06
C PHE A 49 1.09 7.08 -11.47
N GLN A 50 1.99 7.18 -12.44
CA GLN A 50 1.70 7.67 -13.78
C GLN A 50 0.51 6.95 -14.43
N TYR A 51 0.45 5.61 -14.37
CA TYR A 51 -0.69 4.88 -14.97
C TYR A 51 -2.04 5.22 -14.33
N TRP A 52 -2.05 5.53 -13.04
CA TRP A 52 -3.26 5.99 -12.34
C TRP A 52 -3.63 7.40 -12.78
N VAL A 53 -2.66 8.32 -12.86
CA VAL A 53 -2.91 9.70 -13.30
C VAL A 53 -3.48 9.73 -14.71
N GLU A 54 -2.82 9.05 -15.64
CA GLU A 54 -3.20 9.09 -17.06
C GLU A 54 -4.52 8.39 -17.35
N ARG A 55 -4.74 7.20 -16.77
CA ARG A 55 -5.87 6.35 -17.13
C ARG A 55 -7.13 6.67 -16.33
N GLU A 56 -7.00 7.11 -15.08
CA GLU A 56 -8.12 7.58 -14.26
C GLU A 56 -8.34 9.09 -14.39
N LYS A 57 -7.54 9.78 -15.24
CA LYS A 57 -7.63 11.23 -15.52
C LYS A 57 -7.57 12.06 -14.24
N LEU A 58 -6.54 11.82 -13.41
CA LEU A 58 -6.33 12.56 -12.19
C LEU A 58 -5.68 13.93 -12.49
N ASP A 59 -6.38 14.77 -13.23
CA ASP A 59 -5.84 16.01 -13.81
C ASP A 59 -5.83 17.19 -12.85
N LYS A 60 -6.69 17.17 -11.80
CA LYS A 60 -6.74 18.23 -10.79
C LYS A 60 -5.69 18.01 -9.72
N VAL A 61 -4.95 19.08 -9.38
CA VAL A 61 -3.91 19.06 -8.36
C VAL A 61 -4.35 19.84 -7.13
N TYR A 62 -4.19 19.24 -5.96
CA TYR A 62 -4.41 19.86 -4.65
C TYR A 62 -3.08 19.90 -3.91
N PRO A 63 -2.43 21.06 -3.78
CA PRO A 63 -1.17 21.19 -3.06
C PRO A 63 -1.29 20.68 -1.63
N LEU A 64 -0.37 19.80 -1.22
CA LEU A 64 -0.33 19.23 0.14
C LEU A 64 1.11 19.33 0.69
N PRO A 65 1.58 20.53 1.09
CA PRO A 65 2.97 20.77 1.44
C PRO A 65 3.44 20.02 2.69
N ALA A 66 2.53 19.46 3.49
CA ALA A 66 2.85 18.62 4.65
C ALA A 66 3.02 17.13 4.30
N ALA A 67 2.85 16.74 3.03
CA ALA A 67 3.00 15.37 2.54
C ALA A 67 4.22 15.25 1.61
N PHE A 68 4.49 14.02 1.19
CA PHE A 68 5.56 13.75 0.23
C PHE A 68 5.24 14.27 -1.17
N HIS A 69 3.95 14.25 -1.56
CA HIS A 69 3.47 14.63 -2.88
C HIS A 69 2.12 15.33 -2.77
N ASP A 70 1.78 16.14 -3.78
CA ASP A 70 0.47 16.75 -3.91
C ASP A 70 -0.59 15.67 -4.23
N VAL A 71 -1.84 15.94 -3.84
CA VAL A 71 -2.98 15.07 -4.18
C VAL A 71 -3.43 15.36 -5.59
N ARG A 72 -3.70 14.33 -6.37
CA ARG A 72 -4.37 14.45 -7.66
C ARG A 72 -5.78 13.88 -7.62
N SER A 73 -6.69 14.41 -8.44
CA SER A 73 -8.09 13.99 -8.50
C SER A 73 -8.60 13.98 -9.94
N ASN A 74 -9.54 13.08 -10.21
CA ASN A 74 -10.35 13.14 -11.43
C ASN A 74 -11.34 14.33 -11.42
N ALA A 75 -12.01 14.55 -12.52
CA ALA A 75 -12.83 15.76 -12.73
C ALA A 75 -13.97 15.93 -11.71
N ASP A 76 -14.61 14.86 -11.29
CA ASP A 76 -15.74 14.84 -10.33
C ASP A 76 -15.32 14.64 -8.87
N GLY A 77 -14.03 14.41 -8.61
CA GLY A 77 -13.49 14.23 -7.27
C GLY A 77 -13.82 12.87 -6.64
N THR A 78 -14.28 11.91 -7.41
CA THR A 78 -14.64 10.57 -6.89
C THR A 78 -13.42 9.69 -6.65
N VAL A 79 -12.36 9.87 -7.41
CA VAL A 79 -11.07 9.19 -7.24
C VAL A 79 -9.99 10.23 -7.00
N ILE A 80 -9.23 10.04 -5.95
CA ILE A 80 -7.98 10.78 -5.71
C ILE A 80 -6.80 9.84 -5.65
N GLY A 81 -5.63 10.35 -5.93
CA GLY A 81 -4.37 9.62 -5.86
C GLY A 81 -3.28 10.41 -5.16
N ILE A 82 -2.37 9.70 -4.50
CA ILE A 82 -1.23 10.30 -3.79
C ILE A 82 -0.02 9.36 -3.85
N VAL A 83 1.17 9.96 -3.91
CA VAL A 83 2.46 9.27 -3.74
C VAL A 83 2.95 9.50 -2.31
N THR A 84 3.25 8.42 -1.59
CA THR A 84 3.63 8.52 -0.16
C THR A 84 5.11 8.75 0.08
N GLY A 85 5.95 8.45 -0.91
CA GLY A 85 7.38 8.23 -0.69
C GLY A 85 7.65 6.81 -0.17
N ILE A 86 8.86 6.31 -0.43
CA ILE A 86 9.28 4.95 -0.07
C ILE A 86 9.55 4.84 1.43
N GLY A 87 9.03 3.79 2.05
CA GLY A 87 9.25 3.40 3.43
C GLY A 87 8.11 3.75 4.38
N THR A 88 7.95 2.96 5.45
CA THR A 88 6.86 3.03 6.43
C THR A 88 6.71 4.42 7.04
N ALA A 89 7.81 5.11 7.36
CA ALA A 89 7.78 6.45 7.97
C ALA A 89 7.19 7.50 7.03
N ARG A 90 7.59 7.50 5.75
CA ARG A 90 7.06 8.45 4.75
C ARG A 90 5.60 8.16 4.44
N SER A 91 5.26 6.89 4.32
CA SER A 91 3.89 6.46 4.10
C SER A 91 2.98 6.92 5.24
N ALA A 92 3.33 6.61 6.49
CA ALA A 92 2.55 7.03 7.64
C ALA A 92 2.40 8.56 7.71
N ALA A 93 3.47 9.33 7.52
CA ALA A 93 3.44 10.79 7.56
C ALA A 93 2.53 11.38 6.47
N THR A 94 2.64 10.88 5.22
CA THR A 94 1.84 11.35 4.08
C THR A 94 0.36 11.04 4.27
N ILE A 95 0.01 9.81 4.70
CA ILE A 95 -1.38 9.42 4.94
C ILE A 95 -1.98 10.21 6.11
N MET A 96 -1.21 10.47 7.18
CA MET A 96 -1.65 11.33 8.28
C MET A 96 -1.88 12.77 7.81
N ALA A 97 -1.01 13.33 6.97
CA ALA A 97 -1.17 14.68 6.42
C ALA A 97 -2.45 14.78 5.58
N LEU A 98 -2.67 13.82 4.66
CA LEU A 98 -3.87 13.78 3.83
C LEU A 98 -5.14 13.60 4.68
N GLY A 99 -5.15 12.64 5.60
CA GLY A 99 -6.30 12.32 6.43
C GLY A 99 -6.68 13.43 7.41
N SER A 100 -5.73 14.28 7.79
CA SER A 100 -5.96 15.43 8.69
C SER A 100 -6.37 16.70 7.95
N ASP A 101 -6.24 16.76 6.64
CA ASP A 101 -6.56 17.95 5.85
C ASP A 101 -8.08 18.17 5.78
N PRO A 102 -8.59 19.33 6.26
CA PRO A 102 -10.03 19.60 6.29
C PRO A 102 -10.68 19.74 4.91
N ARG A 103 -9.90 19.91 3.85
CA ARG A 103 -10.40 19.97 2.48
C ARG A 103 -10.95 18.63 1.99
N PHE A 104 -10.62 17.51 2.68
CA PHE A 104 -11.04 16.17 2.32
C PHE A 104 -11.85 15.53 3.46
N ASP A 105 -13.02 15.00 3.13
CA ASP A 105 -13.79 14.11 3.99
C ASP A 105 -13.57 12.66 3.52
N LEU A 106 -12.67 11.97 4.20
CA LEU A 106 -12.24 10.61 3.85
C LEU A 106 -12.88 9.54 4.74
N SER A 107 -13.85 9.93 5.56
CA SER A 107 -14.48 9.06 6.56
C SER A 107 -15.17 7.82 5.98
N ARG A 108 -15.54 7.86 4.70
CA ARG A 108 -16.18 6.75 3.96
C ARG A 108 -15.36 6.21 2.81
N SER A 109 -14.24 6.86 2.47
CA SER A 109 -13.41 6.48 1.33
C SER A 109 -12.82 5.08 1.50
N TYR A 110 -12.76 4.34 0.40
CA TYR A 110 -11.90 3.15 0.29
C TYR A 110 -10.47 3.59 -0.01
N TRP A 111 -9.51 2.85 0.53
CA TRP A 111 -8.10 3.09 0.32
C TRP A 111 -7.51 1.89 -0.42
N LEU A 112 -6.89 2.13 -1.56
CA LEU A 112 -6.21 1.12 -2.34
C LEU A 112 -4.72 1.43 -2.38
N VAL A 113 -3.93 0.71 -1.61
CA VAL A 113 -2.47 0.67 -1.82
C VAL A 113 -2.21 -0.19 -3.04
N ALA A 114 -1.58 0.39 -4.06
CA ALA A 114 -1.33 -0.28 -5.33
C ALA A 114 0.10 -0.03 -5.78
N GLY A 115 1.00 -0.97 -5.53
CA GLY A 115 2.41 -0.83 -5.84
C GLY A 115 3.12 -2.15 -6.14
N ILE A 116 4.38 -2.04 -6.53
CA ILE A 116 5.23 -3.19 -6.80
C ILE A 116 5.79 -3.78 -5.49
N ALA A 117 6.29 -5.02 -5.58
CA ALA A 117 6.88 -5.73 -4.45
C ALA A 117 7.88 -6.79 -4.92
N GLY A 118 8.75 -7.23 -4.01
CA GLY A 118 9.42 -8.52 -4.13
C GLY A 118 8.44 -9.66 -3.85
N VAL A 119 8.65 -10.82 -4.45
CA VAL A 119 7.79 -11.99 -4.27
C VAL A 119 8.58 -13.24 -3.93
N ASP A 120 8.04 -14.06 -3.02
CA ASP A 120 8.56 -15.40 -2.76
C ASP A 120 8.34 -16.31 -3.98
N PRO A 121 9.42 -16.84 -4.60
CA PRO A 121 9.29 -17.72 -5.75
C PRO A 121 8.52 -19.02 -5.46
N ALA A 122 8.40 -19.41 -4.19
CA ALA A 122 7.55 -20.54 -3.80
C ALA A 122 6.05 -20.23 -3.92
N LYS A 123 5.66 -18.96 -3.91
CA LYS A 123 4.25 -18.52 -3.87
C LYS A 123 3.74 -18.03 -5.22
N ALA A 124 4.51 -17.22 -5.93
CA ALA A 124 4.05 -16.63 -7.19
C ALA A 124 5.19 -16.42 -8.20
N SER A 125 4.82 -15.97 -9.39
CA SER A 125 5.74 -15.61 -10.47
C SER A 125 5.86 -14.10 -10.62
N LEU A 126 6.87 -13.66 -11.37
CA LEU A 126 7.02 -12.26 -11.79
C LEU A 126 5.77 -11.76 -12.51
N GLY A 127 5.40 -10.52 -12.25
CA GLY A 127 4.21 -9.88 -12.80
C GLY A 127 2.89 -10.31 -12.17
N SER A 128 2.89 -11.27 -11.22
CA SER A 128 1.69 -11.66 -10.48
C SER A 128 1.23 -10.54 -9.55
N ALA A 129 -0.08 -10.51 -9.25
CA ALA A 129 -0.72 -9.51 -8.41
C ALA A 129 -1.35 -10.17 -7.18
N ALA A 130 -0.92 -9.77 -5.99
CA ALA A 130 -1.34 -10.35 -4.72
C ALA A 130 -2.20 -9.37 -3.91
N TRP A 131 -3.39 -9.80 -3.52
CA TRP A 131 -4.24 -9.14 -2.52
C TRP A 131 -3.84 -9.62 -1.14
N ALA A 132 -3.39 -8.70 -0.27
CA ALA A 132 -2.98 -9.02 1.09
C ALA A 132 -4.16 -8.93 2.06
N GLU A 133 -4.27 -9.92 2.95
CA GLU A 133 -5.19 -9.92 4.08
C GLU A 133 -4.47 -9.55 5.37
N TRP A 134 -3.18 -9.92 5.48
CA TRP A 134 -2.32 -9.55 6.57
C TRP A 134 -1.14 -8.69 6.10
N LEU A 135 -0.82 -7.70 6.93
CA LEU A 135 0.38 -6.87 6.78
C LEU A 135 1.20 -7.02 8.05
N VAL A 136 2.46 -7.45 7.91
CA VAL A 136 3.34 -7.69 9.06
C VAL A 136 4.55 -6.77 8.96
N ASP A 137 4.89 -6.13 10.07
CA ASP A 137 6.06 -5.27 10.18
C ASP A 137 7.33 -6.10 10.33
N GLY A 138 8.30 -5.87 9.45
CA GLY A 138 9.58 -6.58 9.44
C GLY A 138 10.67 -5.89 10.26
N ASP A 139 10.45 -4.64 10.69
CA ASP A 139 11.46 -3.83 11.37
C ASP A 139 11.22 -3.73 12.88
N LEU A 140 10.00 -4.06 13.34
CA LEU A 140 9.60 -3.87 14.73
C LEU A 140 10.07 -5.05 15.60
N GLY A 141 11.34 -5.05 15.98
CA GLY A 141 11.98 -6.10 16.76
C GLY A 141 13.41 -5.73 17.14
N HIS A 142 14.12 -6.66 17.74
CA HIS A 142 15.56 -6.57 17.92
C HIS A 142 16.28 -7.21 16.75
N GLU A 143 17.42 -6.66 16.36
CA GLU A 143 18.31 -7.24 15.37
C GLU A 143 19.70 -7.39 15.95
N ILE A 144 20.29 -8.58 15.78
CA ILE A 144 21.70 -8.87 16.06
C ILE A 144 22.33 -9.29 14.74
N ASP A 145 23.49 -8.72 14.42
CA ASP A 145 24.25 -9.11 13.22
C ASP A 145 24.42 -10.62 13.18
N PRO A 146 24.12 -11.30 12.06
CA PRO A 146 24.24 -12.77 11.98
C PRO A 146 25.64 -13.31 12.29
N ARG A 147 26.68 -12.49 12.22
CA ARG A 147 28.06 -12.85 12.58
C ARG A 147 28.30 -12.87 14.10
N GLU A 148 27.42 -12.24 14.89
CA GLU A 148 27.52 -12.10 16.34
C GLU A 148 26.40 -12.86 17.08
N MET A 149 25.42 -13.40 16.36
CA MET A 149 24.34 -14.19 16.95
C MET A 149 24.82 -15.57 17.43
N PRO A 150 24.13 -16.20 18.41
CA PRO A 150 24.37 -17.59 18.78
C PRO A 150 24.27 -18.53 17.57
N ALA A 151 25.17 -19.53 17.50
CA ALA A 151 25.27 -20.40 16.33
C ALA A 151 24.04 -21.30 16.09
N ASP A 152 23.22 -21.50 17.10
CA ASP A 152 21.97 -22.28 17.05
C ASP A 152 20.74 -21.42 16.66
N TRP A 153 20.91 -20.11 16.45
CA TRP A 153 19.81 -19.27 16.04
C TRP A 153 19.64 -19.28 14.51
N PRO A 154 18.39 -19.37 14.01
CA PRO A 154 18.13 -19.37 12.57
C PRO A 154 18.24 -17.97 11.94
N THR A 155 18.16 -16.92 12.75
CA THR A 155 18.17 -15.53 12.32
C THR A 155 18.61 -14.62 13.47
N GLY A 156 19.13 -13.43 13.15
CA GLY A 156 19.41 -12.39 14.14
C GLY A 156 18.18 -11.58 14.58
N TYR A 157 17.01 -11.78 13.98
CA TYR A 157 15.79 -11.04 14.32
C TYR A 157 15.06 -11.70 15.50
N VAL A 158 14.80 -10.90 16.54
CA VAL A 158 14.15 -11.37 17.78
C VAL A 158 12.95 -10.48 18.07
N PRO A 159 11.74 -11.04 18.26
CA PRO A 159 10.56 -10.27 18.61
C PRO A 159 10.75 -9.48 19.90
N PHE A 160 10.14 -8.30 20.02
CA PHE A 160 10.14 -7.55 21.28
C PHE A 160 9.57 -8.40 22.42
N ASP A 161 10.10 -8.21 23.64
CA ASP A 161 9.76 -8.96 24.84
C ASP A 161 10.10 -10.47 24.76
N ARG A 162 10.99 -10.84 23.85
CA ARG A 162 11.56 -12.19 23.72
C ARG A 162 13.07 -12.13 23.75
N LYS A 163 13.69 -13.28 24.06
CA LYS A 163 15.15 -13.40 24.23
C LYS A 163 15.82 -14.20 23.11
N LYS A 164 15.01 -14.79 22.23
CA LYS A 164 15.48 -15.56 21.06
C LYS A 164 14.46 -15.53 19.93
N PRO A 165 14.88 -15.80 18.69
CA PRO A 165 13.98 -15.90 17.55
C PRO A 165 12.80 -16.85 17.83
N TYR A 166 11.60 -16.40 17.45
CA TYR A 166 10.35 -17.16 17.47
C TYR A 166 9.98 -17.80 18.83
N GLU A 167 10.45 -17.23 19.94
CA GLU A 167 10.18 -17.73 21.29
C GLU A 167 8.69 -17.64 21.61
N GLN A 168 8.13 -18.79 22.08
CA GLN A 168 6.73 -18.90 22.48
C GLN A 168 6.54 -18.72 24.01
N PRO A 169 5.38 -18.25 24.48
CA PRO A 169 4.24 -17.75 23.68
C PRO A 169 4.56 -16.41 23.02
N ARG A 170 3.96 -16.14 21.86
CA ARG A 170 4.05 -14.84 21.20
C ARG A 170 3.45 -13.75 22.10
N ASN A 171 4.04 -12.55 22.09
CA ASN A 171 3.39 -11.38 22.66
C ASN A 171 2.19 -10.99 21.78
N THR A 172 1.00 -10.95 22.35
CA THR A 172 -0.24 -10.63 21.65
C THR A 172 -0.68 -9.18 21.86
N ALA A 173 0.10 -8.36 22.57
CA ALA A 173 -0.19 -6.94 22.68
C ALA A 173 -0.19 -6.29 21.29
N ASP A 174 -1.23 -5.49 21.02
CA ASP A 174 -1.30 -4.68 19.79
C ASP A 174 -0.27 -3.55 19.88
N ASN A 175 0.85 -3.78 19.23
CA ASN A 175 1.96 -2.82 19.14
C ASN A 175 2.24 -2.38 17.71
N GLY A 176 1.33 -2.64 16.75
CA GLY A 176 1.54 -2.35 15.33
C GLY A 176 2.40 -3.37 14.59
N GLN A 177 2.61 -4.56 15.16
CA GLN A 177 3.41 -5.61 14.54
C GLN A 177 2.70 -6.29 13.37
N ALA A 178 1.38 -6.48 13.47
CA ALA A 178 0.59 -7.09 12.41
C ALA A 178 -0.79 -6.43 12.31
N PHE A 179 -1.27 -6.26 11.09
CA PHE A 179 -2.58 -5.69 10.77
C PHE A 179 -3.39 -6.73 9.99
N HIS A 180 -4.57 -7.08 10.50
CA HIS A 180 -5.52 -7.92 9.80
C HIS A 180 -6.56 -7.04 9.11
N LEU A 181 -6.57 -7.06 7.79
CA LEU A 181 -7.51 -6.31 6.96
C LEU A 181 -8.89 -7.00 6.96
N ASP A 182 -9.90 -6.32 6.43
CA ASP A 182 -11.24 -6.93 6.29
C ASP A 182 -11.19 -8.08 5.27
N ALA A 183 -11.21 -9.31 5.77
CA ALA A 183 -11.12 -10.54 4.96
C ALA A 183 -12.22 -10.63 3.89
N GLY A 184 -13.41 -10.12 4.19
CA GLY A 184 -14.52 -10.11 3.26
C GLY A 184 -14.28 -9.18 2.08
N LEU A 185 -13.75 -7.97 2.36
CA LEU A 185 -13.37 -6.99 1.34
C LEU A 185 -12.21 -7.52 0.47
N VAL A 186 -11.19 -8.11 1.08
CA VAL A 186 -10.06 -8.72 0.36
C VAL A 186 -10.54 -9.87 -0.53
N ASN A 187 -11.37 -10.76 -0.01
CA ASN A 187 -11.95 -11.86 -0.77
C ASN A 187 -12.81 -11.35 -1.94
N TRP A 188 -13.61 -10.30 -1.71
CA TRP A 188 -14.39 -9.66 -2.77
C TRP A 188 -13.48 -9.11 -3.88
N ALA A 189 -12.42 -8.37 -3.55
CA ALA A 189 -11.49 -7.83 -4.52
C ALA A 189 -10.79 -8.94 -5.33
N TYR A 190 -10.37 -10.02 -4.66
CA TYR A 190 -9.80 -11.19 -5.32
C TYR A 190 -10.78 -11.85 -6.29
N GLU A 191 -12.02 -12.13 -5.87
CA GLU A 191 -13.02 -12.77 -6.72
C GLU A 191 -13.34 -11.96 -7.99
N ARG A 192 -13.32 -10.61 -7.90
CA ARG A 192 -13.50 -9.71 -9.04
C ARG A 192 -12.33 -9.70 -10.02
N THR A 193 -11.15 -10.08 -9.56
CA THR A 193 -9.91 -9.87 -10.31
C THR A 193 -9.14 -11.15 -10.64
N LYS A 194 -9.43 -12.28 -10.01
CA LYS A 194 -8.67 -13.53 -10.15
C LYS A 194 -8.55 -14.08 -11.58
N ALA A 195 -9.47 -13.72 -12.46
CA ALA A 195 -9.46 -14.16 -13.86
C ALA A 195 -8.79 -13.17 -14.83
N ILE A 196 -8.26 -12.05 -14.32
CA ILE A 196 -7.60 -11.04 -15.16
C ILE A 196 -6.31 -11.62 -15.72
N ALA A 197 -6.19 -11.60 -17.05
CA ALA A 197 -4.95 -11.96 -17.73
C ALA A 197 -3.92 -10.85 -17.53
N LEU A 198 -2.74 -11.21 -17.04
CA LEU A 198 -1.62 -10.32 -16.81
C LEU A 198 -0.59 -10.44 -17.93
N LYS A 199 0.17 -9.36 -18.15
CA LYS A 199 1.19 -9.31 -19.20
C LYS A 199 2.35 -10.23 -18.85
N ASP A 200 2.72 -11.09 -19.77
CA ASP A 200 3.88 -11.98 -19.68
C ASP A 200 4.84 -11.66 -20.81
N THR A 201 6.09 -11.30 -20.50
CA THR A 201 7.09 -10.94 -21.49
C THR A 201 8.15 -12.02 -21.63
N PRO A 202 8.84 -12.08 -22.80
CA PRO A 202 9.95 -13.02 -22.99
C PRO A 202 11.05 -12.89 -21.93
N GLU A 203 11.34 -11.66 -21.47
CA GLU A 203 12.33 -11.40 -20.44
C GLU A 203 11.90 -11.99 -19.08
N MET A 204 10.62 -11.88 -18.74
CA MET A 204 10.06 -12.49 -17.53
C MET A 204 10.13 -14.01 -17.60
N GLN A 205 9.83 -14.60 -18.77
CA GLN A 205 9.92 -16.04 -19.01
C GLN A 205 11.36 -16.53 -18.82
N GLN A 206 12.33 -15.88 -19.45
CA GLN A 206 13.74 -16.21 -19.28
C GLN A 206 14.19 -16.13 -17.80
N ARG A 207 13.73 -15.12 -17.08
CA ARG A 207 14.07 -14.98 -15.66
C ARG A 207 13.48 -16.11 -14.83
N ARG A 208 12.23 -16.49 -15.08
CA ARG A 208 11.54 -17.58 -14.37
C ARG A 208 12.17 -18.95 -14.61
N GLU A 209 12.76 -19.20 -15.79
CA GLU A 209 13.46 -20.46 -16.13
C GLU A 209 14.62 -20.75 -15.17
N LEU A 210 15.22 -19.73 -14.55
CA LEU A 210 16.28 -19.89 -13.57
C LEU A 210 15.78 -20.49 -12.26
N TYR A 211 14.49 -20.30 -11.92
CA TYR A 211 13.90 -20.73 -10.64
C TYR A 211 13.41 -22.18 -10.70
N LYS A 212 14.28 -23.09 -11.15
CA LYS A 212 14.01 -24.54 -11.16
C LYS A 212 13.71 -25.03 -9.74
N GLY A 213 12.69 -25.87 -9.59
CA GLY A 213 12.22 -26.33 -8.29
C GLY A 213 11.19 -25.44 -7.60
N PHE A 214 10.83 -24.31 -8.20
CA PHE A 214 9.76 -23.42 -7.75
C PHE A 214 8.61 -23.39 -8.76
N PRO A 215 7.64 -24.33 -8.69
CA PRO A 215 6.60 -24.45 -9.71
C PRO A 215 5.77 -23.17 -9.90
N ASN A 216 5.48 -22.44 -8.81
CA ASN A 216 4.73 -21.20 -8.88
C ASN A 216 5.52 -20.05 -9.55
N ALA A 217 6.83 -19.97 -9.31
CA ALA A 217 7.68 -19.01 -9.99
C ALA A 217 7.72 -19.22 -11.51
N GLN A 218 7.58 -20.46 -11.97
CA GLN A 218 7.67 -20.83 -13.39
C GLN A 218 6.35 -20.63 -14.15
N ARG A 219 5.24 -20.36 -13.47
CA ARG A 219 3.95 -20.07 -14.12
C ARG A 219 3.96 -18.72 -14.82
N PRO A 220 3.09 -18.49 -15.83
CA PRO A 220 2.70 -17.14 -16.23
C PRO A 220 2.18 -16.33 -15.04
N PRO A 221 2.24 -14.99 -15.08
CA PRO A 221 1.71 -14.17 -14.00
C PRO A 221 0.20 -14.39 -13.78
N PHE A 222 -0.22 -14.32 -12.53
CA PHE A 222 -1.60 -14.56 -12.12
C PHE A 222 -1.98 -13.71 -10.91
N VAL A 223 -3.28 -13.54 -10.68
CA VAL A 223 -3.80 -12.89 -9.48
C VAL A 223 -4.01 -13.92 -8.38
N LEU A 224 -3.59 -13.58 -7.15
CA LEU A 224 -3.69 -14.46 -5.99
C LEU A 224 -4.06 -13.67 -4.73
N LYS A 225 -4.34 -14.38 -3.64
CA LYS A 225 -4.25 -13.84 -2.27
C LYS A 225 -2.91 -14.21 -1.70
N GLY A 226 -2.29 -13.26 -0.98
CA GLY A 226 -1.00 -13.51 -0.37
C GLY A 226 -0.53 -12.32 0.46
N ASP A 227 -0.06 -12.61 1.67
CA ASP A 227 0.20 -11.62 2.69
C ASP A 227 1.54 -10.92 2.49
N ASN A 228 1.64 -9.72 3.07
CA ASN A 228 2.76 -8.82 2.89
C ASN A 228 3.58 -8.64 4.16
N LEU A 229 4.90 -8.69 4.02
CA LEU A 229 5.84 -8.18 5.01
C LEU A 229 6.33 -6.81 4.55
N ALA A 230 6.19 -5.78 5.39
CA ALA A 230 6.67 -4.44 5.12
C ALA A 230 7.87 -4.08 5.99
N SER A 231 8.94 -3.56 5.40
CA SER A 231 10.12 -3.07 6.14
C SER A 231 10.76 -1.87 5.45
N MET A 232 11.42 -1.01 6.22
CA MET A 232 12.18 0.13 5.70
C MET A 232 13.39 -0.29 4.87
N THR A 233 13.92 -1.48 5.13
CA THR A 233 15.03 -2.04 4.39
C THR A 233 14.55 -2.83 3.19
N PHE A 234 15.05 -2.50 1.99
CA PHE A 234 14.91 -3.39 0.84
C PHE A 234 15.86 -4.58 1.03
N TRP A 235 15.36 -5.66 1.54
CA TRP A 235 16.12 -6.88 1.79
C TRP A 235 16.03 -7.88 0.62
N HIS A 236 16.99 -8.79 0.54
CA HIS A 236 17.04 -9.81 -0.50
C HIS A 236 17.86 -11.01 -0.07
N GLY A 237 17.43 -12.20 -0.46
CA GLY A 237 18.20 -13.44 -0.29
C GLY A 237 17.43 -14.55 0.43
N LYS A 238 17.83 -15.81 0.16
CA LYS A 238 17.10 -16.98 0.66
C LYS A 238 17.02 -17.09 2.18
N LEU A 239 18.00 -16.55 2.91
CA LEU A 239 17.97 -16.59 4.38
C LEU A 239 16.97 -15.58 4.93
N LEU A 240 16.89 -14.41 4.30
CA LEU A 240 15.89 -13.40 4.63
C LEU A 240 14.49 -13.80 4.15
N ASN A 241 14.36 -14.50 3.02
CA ASN A 241 13.09 -15.10 2.60
C ASN A 241 12.60 -16.14 3.65
N ALA A 242 13.49 -17.00 4.14
CA ALA A 242 13.15 -17.94 5.21
C ALA A 242 12.71 -17.19 6.48
N TRP A 243 13.45 -16.16 6.88
CA TRP A 243 13.06 -15.29 8.00
C TRP A 243 11.69 -14.66 7.77
N ALA A 244 11.40 -14.10 6.60
CA ALA A 244 10.13 -13.46 6.30
C ALA A 244 8.94 -14.43 6.42
N ASN A 245 9.09 -15.66 5.92
CA ASN A 245 8.08 -16.72 6.06
C ASN A 245 7.81 -17.04 7.53
N GLU A 246 8.85 -17.27 8.33
CA GLU A 246 8.71 -17.58 9.76
C GLU A 246 8.24 -16.37 10.58
N TRP A 247 8.71 -15.16 10.27
CA TRP A 247 8.33 -13.93 10.96
C TRP A 247 6.84 -13.62 10.78
N VAL A 248 6.34 -13.71 9.55
CA VAL A 248 4.92 -13.52 9.25
C VAL A 248 4.08 -14.58 9.95
N SER A 249 4.47 -15.85 9.85
CA SER A 249 3.79 -16.95 10.54
C SER A 249 3.77 -16.74 12.06
N TYR A 250 4.91 -16.38 12.66
CA TYR A 250 5.04 -16.14 14.09
C TYR A 250 4.11 -15.00 14.58
N HIS A 251 4.09 -13.86 13.90
CA HIS A 251 3.32 -12.70 14.34
C HIS A 251 1.82 -12.81 14.07
N THR A 252 1.39 -13.82 13.34
CA THR A 252 -0.03 -14.06 13.01
C THR A 252 -0.56 -15.42 13.53
N ASP A 253 0.19 -16.09 14.39
CA ASP A 253 -0.15 -17.45 14.88
C ASP A 253 -0.43 -18.45 13.74
N GLY A 254 0.34 -18.34 12.64
CA GLY A 254 0.23 -19.20 11.47
C GLY A 254 -0.95 -18.88 10.55
N GLN A 255 -1.68 -17.79 10.79
CA GLN A 255 -2.85 -17.43 9.96
C GLN A 255 -2.44 -16.79 8.64
N ALA A 256 -1.39 -15.98 8.61
CA ALA A 256 -0.88 -15.35 7.40
C ALA A 256 0.11 -16.22 6.64
N HIS A 257 0.14 -16.02 5.33
CA HIS A 257 1.03 -16.73 4.42
C HIS A 257 1.87 -15.71 3.64
N TYR A 258 3.10 -15.49 4.11
CA TYR A 258 4.03 -14.59 3.43
C TYR A 258 4.10 -14.87 1.94
N THR A 259 3.95 -13.83 1.15
CA THR A 259 3.96 -13.91 -0.32
C THR A 259 4.74 -12.78 -0.94
N THR A 260 4.58 -11.56 -0.43
CA THR A 260 5.21 -10.35 -0.97
C THR A 260 5.95 -9.57 0.11
N THR A 261 6.98 -8.84 -0.29
CA THR A 261 7.67 -7.88 0.56
C THR A 261 7.65 -6.50 -0.09
N ALA A 262 7.26 -5.51 0.69
CA ALA A 262 7.22 -4.10 0.32
C ALA A 262 7.73 -3.24 1.46
N MET A 263 7.61 -1.90 1.36
CA MET A 263 8.26 -1.02 2.31
C MET A 263 7.30 -0.07 3.04
N GLU A 264 5.98 -0.07 2.76
CA GLU A 264 5.09 1.03 3.16
C GLU A 264 3.82 0.60 3.89
N ASP A 265 3.39 -0.66 3.72
CA ASP A 265 2.00 -1.06 4.01
C ASP A 265 1.63 -0.92 5.48
N THR A 266 2.53 -1.27 6.40
CA THR A 266 2.31 -1.13 7.84
C THR A 266 2.23 0.34 8.26
N GLY A 267 3.00 1.23 7.61
CA GLY A 267 2.90 2.67 7.83
C GLY A 267 1.54 3.23 7.40
N THR A 268 1.05 2.81 6.24
CA THR A 268 -0.30 3.19 5.77
C THR A 268 -1.39 2.66 6.72
N ALA A 269 -1.33 1.38 7.08
CA ALA A 269 -2.32 0.76 7.97
C ALA A 269 -2.33 1.41 9.36
N GLN A 270 -1.15 1.73 9.91
CA GLN A 270 -1.03 2.42 11.20
C GLN A 270 -1.64 3.82 11.16
N ALA A 271 -1.34 4.60 10.12
CA ALA A 271 -1.91 5.93 9.94
C ALA A 271 -3.44 5.87 9.83
N LEU A 272 -3.97 4.95 9.02
CA LEU A 272 -5.42 4.76 8.88
C LEU A 272 -6.08 4.29 10.16
N THR A 273 -5.40 3.48 10.98
CA THR A 273 -5.89 3.08 12.31
C THR A 273 -6.07 4.30 13.21
N TRP A 274 -5.11 5.22 13.24
CA TRP A 274 -5.21 6.44 14.04
C TRP A 274 -6.25 7.42 13.48
N LEU A 275 -6.32 7.58 12.17
CA LEU A 275 -7.36 8.39 11.51
C LEU A 275 -8.75 7.83 11.74
N THR A 276 -8.90 6.50 11.83
CA THR A 276 -10.17 5.85 12.18
C THR A 276 -10.59 6.20 13.61
N ARG A 277 -9.68 6.16 14.58
CA ARG A 277 -9.93 6.60 15.96
C ARG A 277 -10.34 8.07 16.03
N ALA A 278 -9.81 8.90 15.14
CA ALA A 278 -10.15 10.31 15.00
C ALA A 278 -11.43 10.58 14.19
N GLY A 279 -12.11 9.55 13.67
CA GLY A 279 -13.30 9.69 12.83
C GLY A 279 -13.03 10.27 11.43
N ARG A 280 -11.78 10.22 10.96
CA ARG A 280 -11.34 10.80 9.68
C ARG A 280 -11.24 9.77 8.55
N ALA A 281 -11.16 8.48 8.86
CA ALA A 281 -11.11 7.36 7.93
C ALA A 281 -11.83 6.14 8.52
N ASP A 282 -11.90 5.06 7.75
CA ASP A 282 -12.32 3.73 8.21
C ASP A 282 -11.30 2.69 7.71
N VAL A 283 -10.42 2.22 8.58
CA VAL A 283 -9.36 1.27 8.23
C VAL A 283 -9.90 -0.06 7.68
N ARG A 284 -11.15 -0.44 7.98
CA ARG A 284 -11.81 -1.62 7.39
C ARG A 284 -12.03 -1.50 5.88
N ARG A 285 -11.87 -0.29 5.31
CA ARG A 285 -11.97 0.01 3.88
C ARG A 285 -10.60 0.05 3.19
N LEU A 286 -9.57 -0.48 3.83
CA LEU A 286 -8.23 -0.61 3.26
C LEU A 286 -8.11 -1.90 2.45
N LEU A 287 -7.59 -1.76 1.24
CA LEU A 287 -7.13 -2.83 0.36
C LEU A 287 -5.65 -2.63 0.03
N VAL A 288 -4.90 -3.72 0.00
CA VAL A 288 -3.49 -3.71 -0.41
C VAL A 288 -3.29 -4.70 -1.55
N LEU A 289 -2.83 -4.15 -2.68
CA LEU A 289 -2.48 -4.88 -3.89
C LEU A 289 -1.00 -4.70 -4.18
N ARG A 290 -0.23 -5.80 -4.14
CA ARG A 290 1.19 -5.79 -4.46
C ARG A 290 1.48 -6.65 -5.69
N THR A 291 2.30 -6.11 -6.60
CA THR A 291 2.61 -6.77 -7.87
C THR A 291 4.09 -7.10 -7.99
N ALA A 292 4.39 -8.32 -8.41
CA ALA A 292 5.71 -8.93 -8.32
C ALA A 292 6.69 -8.36 -9.36
N SER A 293 7.50 -7.37 -8.99
CA SER A 293 8.53 -6.77 -9.85
C SER A 293 9.83 -7.58 -9.89
N ASN A 294 10.13 -8.28 -8.80
CA ASN A 294 11.33 -9.11 -8.63
C ASN A 294 11.02 -10.28 -7.70
N PHE A 295 11.82 -11.34 -7.78
CA PHE A 295 11.86 -12.32 -6.70
C PHE A 295 12.65 -11.74 -5.51
N ASP A 296 12.27 -12.10 -4.29
CA ASP A 296 12.90 -11.63 -3.05
C ASP A 296 14.14 -12.42 -2.65
N MET A 297 14.47 -13.46 -3.40
CA MET A 297 15.68 -14.24 -3.23
C MET A 297 16.27 -14.69 -4.58
N GLN A 298 17.49 -15.17 -4.53
CA GLN A 298 18.20 -15.71 -5.71
C GLN A 298 17.62 -17.06 -6.17
N TRP A 299 17.83 -17.36 -7.45
CA TRP A 299 17.54 -18.68 -8.03
C TRP A 299 18.52 -19.75 -7.52
N PRO A 300 18.18 -21.04 -7.62
CA PRO A 300 19.09 -22.14 -7.27
C PRO A 300 20.40 -22.06 -8.04
N GLY A 301 21.52 -22.00 -7.32
CA GLY A 301 22.86 -21.87 -7.89
C GLY A 301 23.31 -20.43 -8.16
N GLY A 302 22.45 -19.44 -8.04
CA GLY A 302 22.81 -18.01 -8.09
C GLY A 302 23.22 -17.46 -6.73
N THR A 303 23.86 -16.30 -6.72
CA THR A 303 24.15 -15.54 -5.50
C THR A 303 23.08 -14.48 -5.22
N ALA A 304 22.95 -14.06 -3.98
CA ALA A 304 22.03 -12.98 -3.61
C ALA A 304 22.41 -11.67 -4.29
N GLU A 305 23.72 -11.38 -4.40
CA GLU A 305 24.25 -10.20 -5.08
C GLU A 305 23.88 -10.19 -6.58
N GLU A 306 24.12 -11.29 -7.29
CA GLU A 306 23.74 -11.40 -8.71
C GLU A 306 22.24 -11.24 -8.93
N SER A 307 21.43 -11.76 -8.01
CA SER A 307 19.98 -11.64 -8.09
C SER A 307 19.50 -10.22 -7.82
N LEU A 308 20.11 -9.53 -6.87
CA LEU A 308 19.71 -8.17 -6.47
C LEU A 308 20.25 -7.09 -7.44
N PHE A 309 21.52 -7.17 -7.82
CA PHE A 309 22.21 -6.12 -8.59
C PHE A 309 22.52 -6.52 -10.02
N GLY A 310 22.27 -7.76 -10.40
CA GLY A 310 22.52 -8.26 -11.74
C GLY A 310 21.60 -7.64 -12.80
N LYS A 311 21.48 -8.27 -13.94
CA LYS A 311 20.72 -7.76 -15.09
C LYS A 311 19.28 -7.40 -14.69
N LYS A 312 18.96 -6.08 -14.79
CA LYS A 312 17.78 -5.47 -14.19
C LYS A 312 16.43 -5.98 -14.72
N LEU A 313 15.57 -6.22 -13.81
CA LEU A 313 14.11 -6.07 -13.68
C LEU A 313 13.34 -6.29 -15.00
N SER A 314 13.26 -7.54 -15.41
CA SER A 314 12.38 -7.96 -16.50
C SER A 314 10.89 -7.72 -16.23
N ALA A 315 10.49 -7.50 -14.96
CA ALA A 315 9.10 -7.37 -14.57
C ALA A 315 8.70 -5.97 -14.05
N PHE A 316 9.59 -4.98 -14.03
CA PHE A 316 9.29 -3.65 -13.49
C PHE A 316 8.06 -3.02 -14.17
N ILE A 317 8.12 -2.73 -15.45
CA ILE A 317 7.00 -2.13 -16.20
C ILE A 317 5.75 -3.04 -16.23
N PRO A 318 5.85 -4.36 -16.49
CA PRO A 318 4.69 -5.24 -16.40
C PRO A 318 4.00 -5.24 -15.03
N SER A 319 4.76 -5.07 -13.93
CA SER A 319 4.20 -5.00 -12.59
C SER A 319 3.46 -3.69 -12.32
N LEU A 320 4.01 -2.55 -12.75
CA LEU A 320 3.30 -1.26 -12.69
C LEU A 320 1.97 -1.33 -13.46
N GLU A 321 2.00 -1.90 -14.65
CA GLU A 321 0.80 -2.09 -15.48
C GLU A 321 -0.21 -3.03 -14.81
N ALA A 322 0.26 -4.12 -14.15
CA ALA A 322 -0.57 -5.06 -13.43
C ALA A 322 -1.27 -4.42 -12.23
N ALA A 323 -0.58 -3.55 -11.47
CA ALA A 323 -1.14 -2.84 -10.33
C ALA A 323 -2.35 -1.98 -10.76
N HIS A 324 -2.22 -1.20 -11.83
CA HIS A 324 -3.34 -0.47 -12.38
C HIS A 324 -4.41 -1.41 -12.94
N ARG A 325 -4.04 -2.38 -13.79
CA ARG A 325 -4.99 -3.27 -14.47
C ARG A 325 -5.89 -4.06 -13.52
N VAL A 326 -5.32 -4.54 -12.42
CA VAL A 326 -6.07 -5.29 -11.40
C VAL A 326 -6.81 -4.34 -10.47
N GLY A 327 -6.13 -3.31 -9.97
CA GLY A 327 -6.69 -2.36 -9.02
C GLY A 327 -7.82 -1.51 -9.59
N SER A 328 -7.75 -1.08 -10.87
CA SER A 328 -8.78 -0.25 -11.50
C SER A 328 -10.14 -0.96 -11.60
N VAL A 329 -10.17 -2.27 -11.74
CA VAL A 329 -11.44 -3.04 -11.71
C VAL A 329 -12.18 -2.83 -10.39
N VAL A 330 -11.44 -2.89 -9.29
CA VAL A 330 -11.98 -2.66 -7.94
C VAL A 330 -12.37 -1.19 -7.74
N VAL A 331 -11.52 -0.27 -8.17
CA VAL A 331 -11.80 1.18 -8.10
C VAL A 331 -13.08 1.52 -8.86
N HIS A 332 -13.20 1.06 -10.10
CA HIS A 332 -14.38 1.35 -10.93
C HIS A 332 -15.66 0.76 -10.34
N GLU A 333 -15.62 -0.45 -9.80
CA GLU A 333 -16.81 -1.05 -9.19
C GLU A 333 -17.21 -0.29 -7.91
N LEU A 334 -16.26 0.08 -7.04
CA LEU A 334 -16.54 0.89 -5.85
C LEU A 334 -17.12 2.26 -6.20
N VAL A 335 -16.62 2.89 -7.26
CA VAL A 335 -17.12 4.19 -7.74
C VAL A 335 -18.51 4.05 -8.35
N ASN A 336 -18.74 3.08 -9.22
CA ASN A 336 -20.00 2.95 -9.96
C ASN A 336 -21.17 2.54 -9.03
N ASP A 337 -20.93 1.66 -8.09
CA ASP A 337 -21.95 1.16 -7.15
C ASP A 337 -21.87 1.88 -5.78
N TRP A 338 -21.44 3.14 -5.77
CA TRP A 338 -21.20 3.90 -4.54
C TRP A 338 -22.37 3.94 -3.59
N THR A 339 -23.60 4.08 -4.08
CA THR A 339 -24.82 4.13 -3.24
C THR A 339 -24.92 2.92 -2.30
N LYS A 340 -24.43 1.77 -2.74
CA LYS A 340 -24.34 0.54 -1.94
C LYS A 340 -23.09 0.56 -1.07
N TYR A 341 -21.92 0.78 -1.68
CA TYR A 341 -20.63 0.59 -1.02
C TYR A 341 -20.25 1.72 -0.05
N GLU A 342 -20.90 2.87 -0.12
CA GLU A 342 -20.81 3.88 0.94
C GLU A 342 -21.32 3.35 2.29
N LYS A 343 -22.39 2.56 2.26
CA LYS A 343 -23.10 2.05 3.46
C LYS A 343 -22.56 0.70 3.92
N GLU A 344 -22.25 -0.18 2.99
CA GLU A 344 -21.87 -1.56 3.24
C GLU A 344 -20.51 -1.87 2.62
N ILE A 345 -19.58 -2.39 3.41
CA ILE A 345 -18.31 -2.89 2.89
C ILE A 345 -18.60 -4.15 2.07
N PRO A 346 -18.13 -4.23 0.78
CA PRO A 346 -18.40 -5.38 -0.05
C PRO A 346 -17.81 -6.66 0.53
N GLN A 347 -18.54 -7.75 0.36
CA GLN A 347 -18.15 -9.07 0.80
C GLN A 347 -18.22 -10.03 -0.39
N ALA A 348 -17.31 -10.99 -0.47
CA ALA A 348 -17.45 -12.08 -1.42
C ALA A 348 -18.76 -12.84 -1.13
N ALA A 349 -19.46 -13.23 -2.19
CA ALA A 349 -20.59 -14.14 -2.03
C ALA A 349 -20.10 -15.43 -1.34
N ALA A 350 -20.85 -15.92 -0.35
CA ALA A 350 -20.57 -17.22 0.23
C ALA A 350 -20.52 -18.28 -0.90
N PRO A 351 -19.53 -19.19 -0.89
CA PRO A 351 -19.50 -20.26 -1.88
C PRO A 351 -20.85 -20.97 -1.90
N ALA A 352 -21.43 -21.12 -3.10
CA ALA A 352 -22.68 -21.85 -3.26
C ALA A 352 -22.48 -23.23 -2.62
N THR A 353 -23.27 -23.53 -1.59
CA THR A 353 -23.32 -24.88 -1.01
C THR A 353 -23.77 -25.80 -2.11
N VAL A 354 -22.86 -26.58 -2.67
CA VAL A 354 -23.21 -27.68 -3.57
C VAL A 354 -24.03 -28.67 -2.72
N ARG A 355 -25.34 -28.69 -2.95
CA ARG A 355 -26.25 -29.67 -2.36
C ARG A 355 -26.13 -30.98 -3.08
#